data_3f7556fbcdc46547016be9e8315f96e3
#
_entry.id   3f7556fbcdc46547016be9e8315f96e3
#
_cell.length_a   1.000
_cell.length_b   1.000
_cell.length_c   1.000
_cell.angle_alpha   90.00
_cell.angle_beta   90.00
_cell.angle_gamma   90.00
#
_symmetry.space_group_name_H-M   'P 1'
#
loop_
_entity.id
_entity.type
_entity.pdbx_description
1 polymer ?
#
loop_
_entity_poly.entity_id
_entity_poly.type
_entity_poly.pdbx_seq_one_letter_code
_entity_poly.pdbx_strand_id
1 'polypeptide(L)'
;MADQVPDDERERLVERIITAEQDERRRLALFLHDGPVQNLAGIALMLDAAVQAIDDGRPEAARGIMTSALQRHRETIRSLRDLSFNIEPVVLRDQGFGAAVHELANQLGMEHKVQIVVDVVRAESLGEKEQVGLYQIVRESLNQAVRRGPPSKISVAIRDTPQGEIETIVADNGSGERRTAALDAIGERASTLNGSQQLHCRR
;
A
#
# COMPACT_ATOMS: atom_id res chain seq x y z
N MET A 1 39.65 23.03 -0.05
CA MET A 1 40.20 21.80 -0.65
C MET A 1 39.03 20.85 -0.81
N ALA A 2 38.57 20.67 -2.04
CA ALA A 2 37.52 19.71 -2.33
C ALA A 2 38.16 18.32 -2.29
N ASP A 3 37.58 17.46 -1.44
CA ASP A 3 37.97 16.06 -1.27
C ASP A 3 37.62 15.34 -2.59
N GLN A 4 38.62 15.10 -3.43
CA GLN A 4 38.43 14.33 -4.67
C GLN A 4 38.41 12.86 -4.28
N VAL A 5 37.24 12.26 -4.35
CA VAL A 5 37.07 10.80 -4.25
C VAL A 5 37.97 10.15 -5.32
N PRO A 6 38.85 9.19 -4.96
CA PRO A 6 39.69 8.48 -5.89
C PRO A 6 38.92 7.84 -7.03
N ASP A 7 39.46 7.86 -8.25
CA ASP A 7 38.77 7.34 -9.45
C ASP A 7 38.35 5.87 -9.28
N ASP A 8 39.17 5.04 -8.64
CA ASP A 8 38.84 3.65 -8.27
C ASP A 8 37.57 3.52 -7.38
N GLU A 9 37.35 4.47 -6.49
CA GLU A 9 36.20 4.45 -5.59
C GLU A 9 34.93 4.90 -6.32
N ARG A 10 35.07 5.83 -7.25
CA ARG A 10 34.01 6.24 -8.17
C ARG A 10 33.57 5.11 -9.09
N GLU A 11 34.50 4.39 -9.70
CA GLU A 11 34.18 3.24 -10.57
C GLU A 11 33.43 2.15 -9.80
N ARG A 12 33.88 1.81 -8.59
CA ARG A 12 33.19 0.82 -7.72
C ARG A 12 31.79 1.28 -7.31
N LEU A 13 31.60 2.57 -7.04
CA LEU A 13 30.27 3.11 -6.74
C LEU A 13 29.34 3.02 -7.95
N VAL A 14 29.81 3.38 -9.14
CA VAL A 14 29.05 3.29 -10.39
C VAL A 14 28.65 1.83 -10.68
N GLU A 15 29.59 0.88 -10.55
CA GLU A 15 29.32 -0.55 -10.76
C GLU A 15 28.28 -1.08 -9.77
N ARG A 16 28.35 -0.68 -8.50
CA ARG A 16 27.34 -1.05 -7.49
C ARG A 16 25.97 -0.46 -7.80
N ILE A 17 25.91 0.79 -8.29
CA ILE A 17 24.64 1.41 -8.69
C ILE A 17 24.03 0.67 -9.86
N ILE A 18 24.81 0.36 -10.90
CA ILE A 18 24.33 -0.38 -12.09
C ILE A 18 23.83 -1.77 -11.69
N THR A 19 24.58 -2.48 -10.84
CA THR A 19 24.17 -3.82 -10.36
C THR A 19 22.87 -3.75 -9.56
N ALA A 20 22.75 -2.79 -8.63
CA ALA A 20 21.54 -2.59 -7.84
C ALA A 20 20.32 -2.24 -8.72
N GLU A 21 20.51 -1.42 -9.76
CA GLU A 21 19.46 -1.08 -10.72
C GLU A 21 19.02 -2.31 -11.54
N GLN A 22 19.96 -3.13 -11.99
CA GLN A 22 19.66 -4.37 -12.74
C GLN A 22 18.92 -5.38 -11.86
N ASP A 23 19.31 -5.55 -10.61
CA ASP A 23 18.65 -6.44 -9.66
C ASP A 23 17.23 -5.96 -9.35
N GLU A 24 17.02 -4.66 -9.18
CA GLU A 24 15.69 -4.10 -8.97
C GLU A 24 14.78 -4.28 -10.21
N ARG A 25 15.28 -4.00 -11.41
CA ARG A 25 14.55 -4.25 -12.65
C ARG A 25 14.16 -5.73 -12.80
N ARG A 26 15.07 -6.65 -12.46
CA ARG A 26 14.79 -8.10 -12.49
C ARG A 26 13.73 -8.48 -11.47
N ARG A 27 13.81 -7.94 -10.26
CA ARG A 27 12.81 -8.16 -9.20
C ARG A 27 11.42 -7.68 -9.62
N LEU A 28 11.34 -6.48 -10.22
CA LEU A 28 10.10 -5.93 -10.74
C LEU A 28 9.52 -6.77 -11.88
N ALA A 29 10.36 -7.22 -12.82
CA ALA A 29 9.92 -8.06 -13.93
C ALA A 29 9.35 -9.41 -13.44
N LEU A 30 10.00 -10.05 -12.47
CA LEU A 30 9.51 -11.29 -11.85
C LEU A 30 8.19 -11.05 -11.10
N PHE A 31 8.10 -9.97 -10.31
CA PHE A 31 6.86 -9.63 -9.61
C PHE A 31 5.69 -9.41 -10.58
N LEU A 32 5.91 -8.67 -11.67
CA LEU A 32 4.87 -8.42 -12.68
C LEU A 32 4.45 -9.72 -13.38
N HIS A 33 5.42 -10.56 -13.74
CA HIS A 33 5.16 -11.81 -14.45
C HIS A 33 4.42 -12.82 -13.56
N ASP A 34 4.90 -13.09 -12.36
CA ASP A 34 4.39 -14.17 -11.49
C ASP A 34 3.12 -13.77 -10.71
N GLY A 35 2.82 -12.48 -10.63
CA GLY A 35 1.64 -11.96 -9.95
C GLY A 35 0.58 -11.43 -10.94
N PRO A 36 0.64 -10.14 -11.29
CA PRO A 36 -0.42 -9.48 -12.05
C PRO A 36 -0.68 -10.11 -13.42
N VAL A 37 0.38 -10.46 -14.19
CA VAL A 37 0.21 -11.01 -15.54
C VAL A 37 -0.46 -12.38 -15.49
N GLN A 38 -0.05 -13.28 -14.59
CA GLN A 38 -0.68 -14.59 -14.43
C GLN A 38 -2.12 -14.45 -13.91
N ASN A 39 -2.38 -13.51 -13.01
CA ASN A 39 -3.74 -13.26 -12.54
C ASN A 39 -4.66 -12.77 -13.66
N LEU A 40 -4.20 -11.85 -14.52
CA LEU A 40 -4.96 -11.37 -15.67
C LEU A 40 -5.22 -12.50 -16.68
N ALA A 41 -4.24 -13.36 -16.95
CA ALA A 41 -4.43 -14.54 -17.79
C ALA A 41 -5.48 -15.50 -17.20
N GLY A 42 -5.43 -15.74 -15.89
CA GLY A 42 -6.45 -16.53 -15.19
C GLY A 42 -7.85 -15.93 -15.25
N ILE A 43 -7.96 -14.59 -15.15
CA ILE A 43 -9.24 -13.88 -15.30
C ILE A 43 -9.79 -14.05 -16.72
N ALA A 44 -8.96 -13.96 -17.75
CA ALA A 44 -9.39 -14.19 -19.14
C ALA A 44 -9.98 -15.59 -19.30
N LEU A 45 -9.32 -16.64 -18.80
CA LEU A 45 -9.84 -18.01 -18.83
C LEU A 45 -11.16 -18.16 -18.07
N MET A 46 -11.32 -17.46 -16.94
CA MET A 46 -12.58 -17.45 -16.20
C MET A 46 -13.71 -16.79 -17.01
N LEU A 47 -13.41 -15.71 -17.72
CA LEU A 47 -14.42 -15.05 -18.58
C LEU A 47 -14.81 -15.93 -19.75
N ASP A 48 -13.87 -16.63 -20.40
CA ASP A 48 -14.16 -17.61 -21.45
C ASP A 48 -15.08 -18.74 -20.91
N ALA A 49 -14.78 -19.27 -19.73
CA ALA A 49 -15.63 -20.27 -19.08
C ALA A 49 -17.02 -19.76 -18.72
N ALA A 50 -17.16 -18.47 -18.36
CA ALA A 50 -18.45 -17.85 -18.09
C ALA A 50 -19.28 -17.72 -19.37
N VAL A 51 -18.67 -17.31 -20.49
CA VAL A 51 -19.33 -17.25 -21.80
C VAL A 51 -19.84 -18.65 -22.19
N GLN A 52 -19.00 -19.68 -22.07
CA GLN A 52 -19.41 -21.05 -22.36
C GLN A 52 -20.55 -21.55 -21.48
N ALA A 53 -20.56 -21.19 -20.20
CA ALA A 53 -21.66 -21.52 -19.29
C ALA A 53 -22.99 -20.84 -19.67
N ILE A 54 -22.93 -19.63 -20.25
CA ILE A 54 -24.13 -18.97 -20.80
C ILE A 54 -24.62 -19.70 -22.02
N ASP A 55 -23.75 -20.06 -22.96
CA ASP A 55 -24.09 -20.75 -24.20
C ASP A 55 -24.70 -22.17 -23.91
N ASP A 56 -24.21 -22.80 -22.84
CA ASP A 56 -24.77 -24.09 -22.34
C ASP A 56 -26.07 -23.95 -21.56
N GLY A 57 -26.64 -22.74 -21.42
CA GLY A 57 -27.89 -22.52 -20.67
C GLY A 57 -27.73 -22.60 -19.15
N ARG A 58 -26.53 -22.34 -18.61
CA ARG A 58 -26.21 -22.40 -17.18
C ARG A 58 -25.88 -21.01 -16.58
N PRO A 59 -26.83 -20.06 -16.58
CA PRO A 59 -26.59 -18.67 -16.22
C PRO A 59 -26.12 -18.48 -14.76
N GLU A 60 -26.57 -19.31 -13.82
CA GLU A 60 -26.13 -19.23 -12.42
C GLU A 60 -24.67 -19.63 -12.24
N ALA A 61 -24.20 -20.64 -13.00
CA ALA A 61 -22.78 -21.00 -13.02
C ALA A 61 -21.95 -19.87 -13.61
N ALA A 62 -22.38 -19.27 -14.71
CA ALA A 62 -21.73 -18.12 -15.32
C ALA A 62 -21.60 -16.93 -14.34
N ARG A 63 -22.67 -16.63 -13.60
CA ARG A 63 -22.69 -15.59 -12.57
C ARG A 63 -21.66 -15.84 -11.47
N GLY A 64 -21.55 -17.06 -10.98
CA GLY A 64 -20.56 -17.46 -9.99
C GLY A 64 -19.12 -17.27 -10.49
N ILE A 65 -18.85 -17.68 -11.74
CA ILE A 65 -17.53 -17.51 -12.37
C ILE A 65 -17.20 -16.02 -12.54
N MET A 66 -18.14 -15.21 -13.05
CA MET A 66 -17.94 -13.76 -13.22
C MET A 66 -17.68 -13.05 -11.88
N THR A 67 -18.39 -13.43 -10.82
CA THR A 67 -18.17 -12.88 -9.48
C THR A 67 -16.75 -13.16 -8.99
N SER A 68 -16.26 -14.38 -9.19
CA SER A 68 -14.90 -14.78 -8.81
C SER A 68 -13.83 -14.07 -9.67
N ALA A 69 -14.08 -13.92 -10.98
CA ALA A 69 -13.22 -13.17 -11.89
C ALA A 69 -13.11 -11.69 -11.48
N LEU A 70 -14.24 -11.06 -11.12
CA LEU A 70 -14.29 -9.68 -10.66
C LEU A 70 -13.51 -9.50 -9.34
N GLN A 71 -13.64 -10.44 -8.41
CA GLN A 71 -12.87 -10.41 -7.16
C GLN A 71 -11.36 -10.47 -7.43
N ARG A 72 -10.92 -11.42 -8.25
CA ARG A 72 -9.51 -11.56 -8.63
C ARG A 72 -8.97 -10.34 -9.39
N HIS A 73 -9.80 -9.73 -10.25
CA HIS A 73 -9.46 -8.49 -10.94
C HIS A 73 -9.21 -7.33 -9.97
N ARG A 74 -10.07 -7.14 -8.97
CA ARG A 74 -9.89 -6.11 -7.94
C ARG A 74 -8.60 -6.32 -7.13
N GLU A 75 -8.28 -7.55 -6.78
CA GLU A 75 -7.04 -7.91 -6.08
C GLU A 75 -5.81 -7.60 -6.93
N THR A 76 -5.86 -7.91 -8.23
CA THR A 76 -4.77 -7.61 -9.17
C THR A 76 -4.55 -6.10 -9.31
N ILE A 77 -5.62 -5.30 -9.41
CA ILE A 77 -5.52 -3.83 -9.44
C ILE A 77 -4.85 -3.30 -8.17
N ARG A 78 -5.24 -3.82 -6.98
CA ARG A 78 -4.61 -3.40 -5.72
C ARG A 78 -3.11 -3.71 -5.73
N SER A 79 -2.73 -4.91 -6.12
CA SER A 79 -1.32 -5.33 -6.20
C SER A 79 -0.50 -4.44 -7.15
N LEU A 80 -1.06 -4.07 -8.32
CA LEU A 80 -0.41 -3.16 -9.25
C LEU A 80 -0.28 -1.73 -8.70
N ARG A 81 -1.29 -1.22 -8.02
CA ARG A 81 -1.23 0.10 -7.35
C ARG A 81 -0.18 0.11 -6.26
N ASP A 82 -0.09 -0.96 -5.47
CA ASP A 82 0.91 -1.11 -4.42
C ASP A 82 2.34 -1.12 -5.01
N LEU A 83 2.53 -1.81 -6.12
CA LEU A 83 3.80 -1.81 -6.85
C LEU A 83 4.13 -0.42 -7.38
N SER A 84 3.22 0.21 -8.10
CA SER A 84 3.42 1.56 -8.65
C SER A 84 3.82 2.56 -7.58
N PHE A 85 3.13 2.53 -6.42
CA PHE A 85 3.46 3.40 -5.31
C PHE A 85 4.85 3.12 -4.71
N ASN A 86 5.27 1.85 -4.66
CA ASN A 86 6.59 1.48 -4.14
C ASN A 86 7.73 1.86 -5.09
N ILE A 87 7.46 1.92 -6.40
CA ILE A 87 8.43 2.35 -7.42
C ILE A 87 8.56 3.87 -7.42
N GLU A 88 7.43 4.57 -7.52
CA GLU A 88 7.38 6.03 -7.54
C GLU A 88 6.03 6.51 -6.98
N PRO A 89 6.03 7.22 -5.85
CA PRO A 89 4.79 7.73 -5.26
C PRO A 89 4.30 8.98 -5.99
N VAL A 90 3.96 8.82 -7.29
CA VAL A 90 3.54 9.90 -8.18
C VAL A 90 2.43 10.76 -7.56
N VAL A 91 1.45 10.13 -6.91
CA VAL A 91 0.35 10.84 -6.25
C VAL A 91 0.84 11.75 -5.13
N LEU A 92 1.84 11.31 -4.35
CA LEU A 92 2.46 12.14 -3.31
C LEU A 92 3.18 13.35 -3.90
N ARG A 93 3.93 13.12 -5.00
CA ARG A 93 4.70 14.18 -5.65
C ARG A 93 3.81 15.19 -6.35
N ASP A 94 2.77 14.73 -7.05
CA ASP A 94 1.94 15.59 -7.91
C ASP A 94 0.80 16.29 -7.15
N GLN A 95 0.26 15.67 -6.09
CA GLN A 95 -0.93 16.15 -5.37
C GLN A 95 -0.67 16.46 -3.88
N GLY A 96 0.49 16.07 -3.34
CA GLY A 96 0.81 16.21 -1.93
C GLY A 96 0.29 15.09 -1.06
N PHE A 97 0.81 15.03 0.18
CA PHE A 97 0.53 13.96 1.13
C PHE A 97 -0.94 13.90 1.55
N GLY A 98 -1.51 15.05 1.88
CA GLY A 98 -2.90 15.14 2.32
C GLY A 98 -3.87 14.62 1.27
N ALA A 99 -3.71 15.04 0.01
CA ALA A 99 -4.56 14.59 -1.10
C ALA A 99 -4.45 13.07 -1.30
N ALA A 100 -3.24 12.51 -1.27
CA ALA A 100 -3.00 11.07 -1.41
C ALA A 100 -3.69 10.26 -0.30
N VAL A 101 -3.61 10.70 0.96
CA VAL A 101 -4.26 10.02 2.09
C VAL A 101 -5.77 10.16 2.03
N HIS A 102 -6.30 11.33 1.62
CA HIS A 102 -7.73 11.51 1.43
C HIS A 102 -8.29 10.63 0.32
N GLU A 103 -7.60 10.48 -0.81
CA GLU A 103 -8.01 9.59 -1.91
C GLU A 103 -8.05 8.13 -1.44
N LEU A 104 -7.00 7.67 -0.73
CA LEU A 104 -6.96 6.34 -0.13
C LEU A 104 -8.13 6.11 0.85
N ALA A 105 -8.39 7.08 1.73
CA ALA A 105 -9.47 7.02 2.71
C ALA A 105 -10.84 6.94 2.02
N ASN A 106 -11.09 7.75 0.99
CA ASN A 106 -12.32 7.75 0.22
C ASN A 106 -12.53 6.40 -0.49
N GLN A 107 -11.48 5.86 -1.12
CA GLN A 107 -11.55 4.57 -1.79
C GLN A 107 -11.91 3.44 -0.83
N LEU A 108 -11.17 3.32 0.29
CA LEU A 108 -11.44 2.30 1.31
C LEU A 108 -12.80 2.50 1.99
N GLY A 109 -13.19 3.75 2.23
CA GLY A 109 -14.47 4.11 2.79
C GLY A 109 -15.64 3.63 1.94
N MET A 110 -15.57 3.85 0.62
CA MET A 110 -16.58 3.37 -0.34
C MET A 110 -16.59 1.84 -0.48
N GLU A 111 -15.41 1.22 -0.57
CA GLU A 111 -15.28 -0.24 -0.77
C GLU A 111 -15.81 -1.02 0.44
N HIS A 112 -15.50 -0.57 1.65
CA HIS A 112 -15.81 -1.26 2.91
C HIS A 112 -16.99 -0.66 3.67
N LYS A 113 -17.62 0.40 3.15
CA LYS A 113 -18.74 1.11 3.80
C LYS A 113 -18.38 1.60 5.22
N VAL A 114 -17.18 2.14 5.38
CA VAL A 114 -16.62 2.67 6.61
C VAL A 114 -16.38 4.19 6.51
N GLN A 115 -16.70 4.93 7.55
CA GLN A 115 -16.36 6.35 7.63
C GLN A 115 -14.89 6.50 8.03
N ILE A 116 -14.08 7.15 7.20
CA ILE A 116 -12.67 7.43 7.49
C ILE A 116 -12.49 8.95 7.60
N VAL A 117 -12.04 9.42 8.78
CA VAL A 117 -11.76 10.83 9.04
C VAL A 117 -10.24 11.04 8.99
N VAL A 118 -9.80 12.03 8.22
CA VAL A 118 -8.38 12.30 7.96
C VAL A 118 -8.01 13.70 8.43
N ASP A 119 -6.97 13.82 9.26
CA ASP A 119 -6.35 15.05 9.72
C ASP A 119 -4.82 14.89 9.64
N VAL A 120 -4.25 15.26 8.50
CA VAL A 120 -2.84 15.01 8.17
C VAL A 120 -2.09 16.25 7.67
N VAL A 121 -2.64 17.44 7.92
CA VAL A 121 -2.06 18.73 7.46
C VAL A 121 -0.62 18.89 7.92
N ARG A 122 -0.27 18.41 9.09
CA ARG A 122 1.09 18.48 9.63
C ARG A 122 2.13 17.76 8.77
N ALA A 123 1.75 16.71 8.05
CA ALA A 123 2.65 15.93 7.22
C ALA A 123 3.13 16.67 5.95
N GLU A 124 2.43 17.70 5.51
CA GLU A 124 2.82 18.51 4.33
C GLU A 124 4.15 19.24 4.50
N SER A 125 4.58 19.48 5.74
CA SER A 125 5.87 20.14 6.05
C SER A 125 7.04 19.18 6.20
N LEU A 126 6.82 17.87 6.06
CA LEU A 126 7.86 16.85 6.11
C LEU A 126 8.60 16.71 4.80
N GLY A 127 9.81 16.14 4.85
CA GLY A 127 10.56 15.77 3.67
C GLY A 127 9.87 14.64 2.87
N GLU A 128 10.22 14.52 1.59
CA GLU A 128 9.62 13.54 0.68
C GLU A 128 9.77 12.10 1.20
N LYS A 129 10.94 11.75 1.72
CA LYS A 129 11.22 10.41 2.26
C LYS A 129 10.33 10.07 3.46
N GLU A 130 10.15 11.02 4.35
CA GLU A 130 9.28 10.89 5.51
C GLU A 130 7.81 10.76 5.08
N GLN A 131 7.36 11.57 4.11
CA GLN A 131 6.01 11.49 3.57
C GLN A 131 5.73 10.13 2.94
N VAL A 132 6.66 9.59 2.13
CA VAL A 132 6.54 8.25 1.53
C VAL A 132 6.39 7.17 2.61
N GLY A 133 7.27 7.19 3.61
CA GLY A 133 7.22 6.21 4.71
C GLY A 133 5.93 6.31 5.53
N LEU A 134 5.50 7.52 5.87
CA LEU A 134 4.24 7.75 6.61
C LEU A 134 3.02 7.32 5.81
N TYR A 135 2.97 7.60 4.52
CA TYR A 135 1.87 7.13 3.66
C TYR A 135 1.77 5.61 3.66
N GLN A 136 2.91 4.90 3.55
CA GLN A 136 2.94 3.44 3.60
C GLN A 136 2.44 2.91 4.94
N ILE A 137 2.82 3.55 6.07
CA ILE A 137 2.33 3.21 7.41
C ILE A 137 0.81 3.42 7.50
N VAL A 138 0.31 4.58 7.08
CA VAL A 138 -1.13 4.89 7.07
C VAL A 138 -1.90 3.89 6.21
N ARG A 139 -1.42 3.61 5.01
CA ARG A 139 -2.04 2.64 4.08
C ARG A 139 -2.15 1.25 4.70
N GLU A 140 -1.05 0.73 5.24
CA GLU A 140 -1.05 -0.59 5.88
C GLU A 140 -1.98 -0.61 7.10
N SER A 141 -1.95 0.42 7.92
CA SER A 141 -2.81 0.54 9.10
C SER A 141 -4.30 0.57 8.73
N LEU A 142 -4.68 1.33 7.69
CA LEU A 142 -6.06 1.38 7.19
C LEU A 142 -6.50 0.03 6.63
N ASN A 143 -5.66 -0.62 5.81
CA ASN A 143 -5.94 -1.96 5.29
C ASN A 143 -6.12 -3.00 6.40
N GLN A 144 -5.33 -2.91 7.47
CA GLN A 144 -5.50 -3.78 8.64
C GLN A 144 -6.80 -3.50 9.39
N ALA A 145 -7.15 -2.24 9.58
CA ALA A 145 -8.39 -1.85 10.24
C ALA A 145 -9.62 -2.42 9.54
N VAL A 146 -9.72 -2.29 8.20
CA VAL A 146 -10.88 -2.77 7.43
C VAL A 146 -10.96 -4.31 7.32
N ARG A 147 -9.82 -5.03 7.41
CA ARG A 147 -9.78 -6.50 7.32
C ARG A 147 -10.15 -7.23 8.61
N ARG A 148 -10.09 -6.56 9.76
CA ARG A 148 -10.28 -7.18 11.10
C ARG A 148 -11.73 -7.46 11.50
N GLY A 149 -12.64 -7.02 10.78
CA GLY A 149 -14.07 -6.97 11.09
C GLY A 149 -14.54 -5.54 10.86
N PRO A 150 -15.64 -5.33 10.14
CA PRO A 150 -15.91 -4.02 9.56
C PRO A 150 -16.09 -2.97 10.65
N PRO A 151 -15.08 -2.08 10.87
CA PRO A 151 -15.29 -0.92 11.73
C PRO A 151 -16.33 -0.02 11.07
N SER A 152 -17.12 0.69 11.83
CA SER A 152 -18.00 1.73 11.29
C SER A 152 -17.26 3.06 11.11
N LYS A 153 -16.18 3.25 11.88
CA LYS A 153 -15.37 4.48 11.86
C LYS A 153 -13.89 4.20 12.05
N ILE A 154 -13.08 4.88 11.23
CA ILE A 154 -11.62 4.95 11.38
C ILE A 154 -11.23 6.43 11.42
N SER A 155 -10.17 6.78 12.15
CA SER A 155 -9.56 8.10 12.12
C SER A 155 -8.07 7.99 11.88
N VAL A 156 -7.53 8.88 11.06
CA VAL A 156 -6.10 9.07 10.80
C VAL A 156 -5.74 10.48 11.20
N ALA A 157 -4.75 10.64 12.07
CA ALA A 157 -4.24 11.95 12.46
C ALA A 157 -2.70 11.96 12.48
N ILE A 158 -2.10 13.06 12.04
CA ILE A 158 -0.67 13.32 12.15
C ILE A 158 -0.49 14.63 12.90
N ARG A 159 0.23 14.61 14.02
CA ARG A 159 0.35 15.71 14.97
C ARG A 159 1.77 15.85 15.47
N ASP A 160 2.11 17.06 15.97
CA ASP A 160 3.29 17.26 16.78
C ASP A 160 3.05 16.79 18.21
N THR A 161 4.03 16.10 18.80
CA THR A 161 4.04 15.81 20.23
C THR A 161 4.58 17.02 21.01
N PRO A 162 4.34 17.11 22.33
CA PRO A 162 4.95 18.15 23.17
C PRO A 162 6.49 18.14 23.15
N GLN A 163 7.08 17.03 22.77
CA GLN A 163 8.53 16.84 22.67
C GLN A 163 9.09 17.27 21.30
N GLY A 164 8.23 17.69 20.36
CA GLY A 164 8.62 18.11 19.00
C GLY A 164 8.79 16.96 18.02
N GLU A 165 8.37 15.77 18.39
CA GLU A 165 8.32 14.60 17.48
C GLU A 165 7.00 14.58 16.71
N ILE A 166 6.93 13.77 15.65
CA ILE A 166 5.71 13.55 14.87
C ILE A 166 5.04 12.26 15.30
N GLU A 167 3.79 12.35 15.69
CA GLU A 167 2.95 11.22 16.04
C GLU A 167 1.92 10.97 14.93
N THR A 168 1.89 9.73 14.42
CA THR A 168 0.86 9.26 13.49
C THR A 168 -0.08 8.31 14.22
N ILE A 169 -1.35 8.69 14.30
CA ILE A 169 -2.39 7.94 15.01
C ILE A 169 -3.37 7.37 13.98
N VAL A 170 -3.55 6.04 13.97
CA VAL A 170 -4.64 5.38 13.24
C VAL A 170 -5.49 4.64 14.27
N ALA A 171 -6.72 5.08 14.44
CA ALA A 171 -7.65 4.51 15.40
C ALA A 171 -8.95 4.04 14.72
N ASP A 172 -9.43 2.88 15.12
CA ASP A 172 -10.68 2.29 14.62
C ASP A 172 -11.55 1.77 15.78
N ASN A 173 -12.85 1.60 15.54
CA ASN A 173 -13.79 1.03 16.49
C ASN A 173 -14.13 -0.45 16.21
N GLY A 174 -13.30 -1.15 15.43
CA GLY A 174 -13.44 -2.58 15.14
C GLY A 174 -13.10 -3.45 16.34
N SER A 175 -13.76 -4.60 16.46
CA SER A 175 -13.62 -5.53 17.62
C SER A 175 -12.72 -6.73 17.35
N GLY A 176 -12.17 -6.89 16.14
CA GLY A 176 -11.35 -8.04 15.78
C GLY A 176 -9.93 -7.99 16.32
N GLU A 177 -9.30 -9.16 16.47
CA GLU A 177 -7.89 -9.26 16.88
C GLU A 177 -6.94 -8.74 15.80
N ARG A 178 -5.85 -8.08 16.20
CA ARG A 178 -4.81 -7.59 15.29
C ARG A 178 -3.82 -8.70 14.96
N ARG A 179 -3.48 -8.86 13.67
CA ARG A 179 -2.48 -9.84 13.23
C ARG A 179 -1.08 -9.31 13.55
N THR A 180 -0.31 -10.08 14.30
CA THR A 180 1.06 -9.72 14.73
C THR A 180 1.96 -9.37 13.54
N ALA A 181 1.97 -10.18 12.48
CA ALA A 181 2.80 -9.94 11.30
C ALA A 181 2.57 -8.59 10.60
N ALA A 182 1.36 -8.04 10.68
CA ALA A 182 1.07 -6.73 10.11
C ALA A 182 1.57 -5.58 10.99
N LEU A 183 1.56 -5.79 12.30
CA LEU A 183 2.15 -4.85 13.25
C LEU A 183 3.67 -4.82 13.13
N ASP A 184 4.29 -5.97 12.93
CA ASP A 184 5.74 -6.09 12.70
C ASP A 184 6.16 -5.29 11.46
N ALA A 185 5.43 -5.41 10.35
CA ALA A 185 5.72 -4.65 9.12
C ALA A 185 5.57 -3.13 9.30
N ILE A 186 4.60 -2.67 10.10
CA ILE A 186 4.47 -1.24 10.45
C ILE A 186 5.63 -0.80 11.34
N GLY A 187 6.02 -1.62 12.32
CA GLY A 187 7.15 -1.37 13.22
C GLY A 187 8.48 -1.27 12.47
N GLU A 188 8.76 -2.16 11.53
CA GLU A 188 9.94 -2.11 10.67
C GLU A 188 10.00 -0.80 9.87
N ARG A 189 8.87 -0.38 9.28
CA ARG A 189 8.80 0.89 8.55
C ARG A 189 8.99 2.10 9.47
N ALA A 190 8.39 2.11 10.65
CA ALA A 190 8.60 3.15 11.64
C ALA A 190 10.09 3.26 12.02
N SER A 191 10.78 2.14 12.22
CA SER A 191 12.21 2.10 12.51
C SER A 191 13.07 2.68 11.38
N THR A 192 12.69 2.52 10.10
CA THR A 192 13.42 3.14 8.97
C THR A 192 13.30 4.67 8.94
N LEU A 193 12.30 5.22 9.63
CA LEU A 193 12.08 6.65 9.84
C LEU A 193 12.63 7.14 11.19
N ASN A 194 13.44 6.34 11.89
CA ASN A 194 13.94 6.59 13.26
C ASN A 194 12.79 6.74 14.28
N GLY A 195 11.63 6.13 14.02
CA GLY A 195 10.47 6.14 14.87
C GLY A 195 10.22 4.81 15.58
N SER A 196 9.20 4.79 16.42
CA SER A 196 8.72 3.60 17.13
C SER A 196 7.21 3.43 16.96
N GLN A 197 6.72 2.21 17.20
CA GLN A 197 5.30 1.88 17.13
C GLN A 197 4.77 1.59 18.53
N GLN A 198 3.57 2.09 18.82
CA GLN A 198 2.83 1.75 20.04
C GLN A 198 1.41 1.29 19.70
N LEU A 199 0.94 0.26 20.38
CA LEU A 199 -0.40 -0.28 20.21
C LEU A 199 -1.23 -0.02 21.45
N HIS A 200 -2.34 0.71 21.32
CA HIS A 200 -3.31 0.96 22.37
C HIS A 200 -4.63 0.26 22.04
N CYS A 201 -5.08 -0.66 22.91
CA CYS A 201 -6.42 -1.22 22.86
C CYS A 201 -7.27 -0.53 23.94
N ARG A 202 -8.28 0.28 23.55
CA ARG A 202 -9.31 0.68 24.50
C ARG A 202 -10.27 -0.51 24.67
N ARG A 203 -10.38 -0.98 25.90
CA ARG A 203 -11.41 -1.94 26.33
C ARG A 203 -12.78 -1.30 26.34
#